data_22413b0a69d23bd2b67c5c24b3d82bdb
#
_entry.id   22413b0a69d23bd2b67c5c24b3d82bdb
#
_cell.length_a   1.000
_cell.length_b   1.000
_cell.length_c   1.000
_cell.angle_alpha   90.00
_cell.angle_beta   90.00
_cell.angle_gamma   90.00
#
_symmetry.space_group_name_H-M   'P 1'
#
loop_
_entity.id
_entity.type
_entity.pdbx_description
1 polymer ?
#
loop_
_entity_poly.entity_id
_entity_poly.type
_entity_poly.pdbx_seq_one_letter_code
_entity_poly.pdbx_strand_id
1 'polypeptide(L)'
;EMCIRDSYKGVIHTGIDGATGYNIMINAVDHPYNSFYVWEQLYDKAGNPIEGAYVDQNGDNKIDEEDLVAYKKSAPDVFMGLTSQLSYKNWDLSFALRASIGNYAYNNVQSNREAWDGSQMYDQTGFLKNRLTSAWKTNFKTGQYRSSYYVQNASFVRMDNISLGYTFNKLFNDKQSARVYVTVQNPFVITKYDGLDPEISGSGVDNNIYPRPRVFMLGLNLNF
;
A
#
# COMPACT_ATOMS: atom_id res chain seq x y z
N GLU A 1 22.19 -7.51 26.80
CA GLU A 1 21.05 -6.66 26.45
C GLU A 1 19.81 -7.23 27.12
N MET A 2 19.42 -6.63 28.23
CA MET A 2 18.13 -6.96 28.85
C MET A 2 17.04 -6.58 27.85
N CYS A 3 16.30 -7.57 27.36
CA CYS A 3 15.13 -7.33 26.52
C CYS A 3 14.11 -6.54 27.32
N ILE A 4 14.06 -5.23 27.11
CA ILE A 4 13.02 -4.34 27.64
C ILE A 4 11.61 -4.81 27.23
N ARG A 5 11.51 -5.69 26.22
CA ARG A 5 10.29 -6.36 25.79
C ARG A 5 9.58 -7.16 26.88
N ASP A 6 10.31 -7.84 27.73
CA ASP A 6 9.72 -8.77 28.70
C ASP A 6 9.15 -8.08 29.95
N SER A 7 9.50 -6.82 30.20
CA SER A 7 9.03 -6.06 31.35
C SER A 7 7.87 -5.10 31.05
N TYR A 8 7.59 -4.83 29.76
CA TYR A 8 6.52 -3.92 29.37
C TYR A 8 5.25 -4.69 28.96
N LYS A 9 4.30 -4.78 29.88
CA LYS A 9 2.96 -5.35 29.61
C LYS A 9 1.99 -4.32 29.05
N GLY A 10 2.45 -3.12 28.72
CA GLY A 10 1.63 -2.07 28.18
C GLY A 10 1.36 -2.26 26.68
N VAL A 11 0.16 -1.96 26.28
CA VAL A 11 -0.27 -1.92 24.90
C VAL A 11 -0.26 -0.46 24.43
N ILE A 12 0.51 -0.16 23.40
CA ILE A 12 0.53 1.17 22.79
C ILE A 12 -0.32 1.11 21.52
N HIS A 13 -1.44 1.81 21.56
CA HIS A 13 -2.28 1.99 20.38
C HIS A 13 -1.81 3.22 19.59
N THR A 14 -1.61 3.04 18.29
CA THR A 14 -1.36 4.14 17.38
C THR A 14 -2.67 4.51 16.68
N GLY A 15 -3.00 5.81 16.69
CA GLY A 15 -4.25 6.31 16.09
C GLY A 15 -4.24 6.22 14.57
N ILE A 16 -5.43 6.23 14.00
CA ILE A 16 -5.65 6.47 12.58
C ILE A 16 -5.91 7.95 12.40
N ASP A 17 -5.18 8.58 11.49
CA ASP A 17 -5.59 9.87 10.96
C ASP A 17 -6.81 9.66 10.05
N GLY A 18 -7.92 10.30 10.41
CA GLY A 18 -9.11 10.30 9.57
C GLY A 18 -10.43 10.21 10.33
N ALA A 19 -11.51 10.06 9.58
CA ALA A 19 -12.89 10.13 10.07
C ALA A 19 -13.29 8.99 11.04
N THR A 20 -12.43 8.01 11.27
CA THR A 20 -12.76 6.85 12.08
C THR A 20 -12.61 7.10 13.58
N GLY A 21 -11.69 7.99 13.98
CA GLY A 21 -11.44 8.30 15.40
C GLY A 21 -10.95 7.12 16.25
N TYR A 22 -10.73 5.95 15.65
CA TYR A 22 -10.31 4.74 16.34
C TYR A 22 -8.84 4.42 16.09
N ASN A 23 -8.19 3.84 17.08
CA ASN A 23 -6.88 3.25 16.92
C ASN A 23 -7.01 1.88 16.25
N ILE A 24 -6.26 1.65 15.15
CA ILE A 24 -6.26 0.38 14.40
C ILE A 24 -4.92 -0.31 14.41
N MET A 25 -3.98 0.16 15.19
CA MET A 25 -2.65 -0.44 15.28
C MET A 25 -2.25 -0.64 16.72
N ILE A 26 -1.47 -1.69 16.96
CA ILE A 26 -1.00 -2.08 18.27
C ILE A 26 0.50 -2.37 18.23
N ASN A 27 1.18 -1.96 19.30
CA ASN A 27 2.50 -2.44 19.64
C ASN A 27 2.40 -3.17 20.98
N ALA A 28 2.48 -4.48 20.95
CA ALA A 28 2.36 -5.33 22.13
C ALA A 28 3.48 -6.37 22.16
N VAL A 29 3.73 -6.91 23.35
CA VAL A 29 4.65 -8.04 23.54
C VAL A 29 4.15 -9.24 22.73
N ASP A 30 5.04 -10.01 22.14
CA ASP A 30 4.78 -11.20 21.31
C ASP A 30 4.08 -10.94 19.98
N HIS A 31 3.86 -9.65 19.61
CA HIS A 31 3.32 -9.27 18.32
C HIS A 31 4.32 -8.46 17.50
N PRO A 32 4.30 -8.60 16.17
CA PRO A 32 5.11 -7.77 15.30
C PRO A 32 4.85 -6.28 15.50
N TYR A 33 5.89 -5.47 15.38
CA TYR A 33 5.77 -4.02 15.43
C TYR A 33 4.79 -3.50 14.37
N ASN A 34 3.92 -2.57 14.75
CA ASN A 34 2.86 -2.03 13.89
C ASN A 34 1.93 -3.12 13.32
N SER A 35 1.45 -4.02 14.18
CA SER A 35 0.38 -4.94 13.83
C SER A 35 -0.96 -4.21 13.78
N PHE A 36 -1.81 -4.57 12.82
CA PHE A 36 -3.17 -4.04 12.75
C PHE A 36 -4.02 -4.65 13.86
N TYR A 37 -4.74 -3.81 14.59
CA TYR A 37 -5.58 -4.19 15.72
C TYR A 37 -7.05 -3.99 15.36
N VAL A 38 -7.66 -5.06 14.90
CA VAL A 38 -8.95 -5.02 14.21
C VAL A 38 -9.80 -6.22 14.59
N TRP A 39 -11.13 -6.11 14.40
CA TRP A 39 -12.04 -7.25 14.45
C TRP A 39 -11.86 -8.14 13.23
N GLU A 40 -11.82 -9.45 13.45
CA GLU A 40 -11.75 -10.42 12.36
C GLU A 40 -13.12 -10.55 11.67
N GLN A 41 -13.16 -10.20 10.39
CA GLN A 41 -14.37 -10.15 9.57
C GLN A 41 -14.91 -11.55 9.27
N LEU A 42 -16.22 -11.75 9.41
CA LEU A 42 -16.91 -12.93 8.90
C LEU A 42 -17.40 -12.73 7.47
N TYR A 43 -17.36 -13.81 6.69
CA TYR A 43 -17.70 -13.83 5.27
C TYR A 43 -18.84 -14.81 5.01
N ASP A 44 -19.67 -14.50 4.02
CA ASP A 44 -20.69 -15.42 3.52
C ASP A 44 -20.06 -16.56 2.69
N LYS A 45 -20.89 -17.52 2.25
CA LYS A 45 -20.45 -18.66 1.42
C LYS A 45 -19.91 -18.24 0.05
N ALA A 46 -20.23 -17.04 -0.42
CA ALA A 46 -19.75 -16.47 -1.68
C ALA A 46 -18.46 -15.67 -1.50
N GLY A 47 -17.97 -15.51 -0.26
CA GLY A 47 -16.75 -14.76 0.07
C GLY A 47 -16.98 -13.26 0.23
N ASN A 48 -18.24 -12.79 0.37
CA ASN A 48 -18.52 -11.39 0.65
C ASN A 48 -18.49 -11.13 2.15
N PRO A 49 -17.94 -9.98 2.61
CA PRO A 49 -17.97 -9.63 4.02
C PRO A 49 -19.41 -9.37 4.50
N ILE A 50 -19.75 -9.89 5.67
CA ILE A 50 -21.06 -9.68 6.28
C ILE A 50 -21.02 -8.45 7.15
N GLU A 51 -21.90 -7.49 6.90
CA GLU A 51 -21.96 -6.23 7.66
C GLU A 51 -22.16 -6.47 9.16
N GLY A 52 -21.28 -5.89 10.00
CA GLY A 52 -21.38 -5.95 11.45
C GLY A 52 -21.13 -7.33 12.06
N ALA A 53 -20.70 -8.32 11.27
CA ALA A 53 -20.43 -9.66 11.73
C ALA A 53 -18.93 -9.92 11.84
N TYR A 54 -18.47 -10.19 13.07
CA TYR A 54 -17.08 -10.46 13.39
C TYR A 54 -16.95 -11.74 14.19
N VAL A 55 -15.72 -12.22 14.32
CA VAL A 55 -15.41 -13.39 15.15
C VAL A 55 -15.43 -12.96 16.62
N ASP A 56 -16.24 -13.63 17.41
CA ASP A 56 -16.25 -13.52 18.88
C ASP A 56 -15.05 -14.34 19.40
N GLN A 57 -14.02 -13.61 19.86
CA GLN A 57 -12.75 -14.22 20.26
C GLN A 57 -12.82 -14.81 21.68
N ASN A 58 -13.58 -14.19 22.57
CA ASN A 58 -13.69 -14.60 23.96
C ASN A 58 -14.89 -15.53 24.23
N GLY A 59 -15.87 -15.62 23.31
CA GLY A 59 -17.03 -16.53 23.39
C GLY A 59 -18.15 -16.04 24.28
N ASP A 60 -18.23 -14.72 24.53
CA ASP A 60 -19.24 -14.12 25.41
C ASP A 60 -20.54 -13.72 24.67
N ASN A 61 -20.62 -13.96 23.36
CA ASN A 61 -21.69 -13.59 22.43
C ASN A 61 -21.93 -12.09 22.27
N LYS A 62 -20.91 -11.30 22.49
CA LYS A 62 -20.88 -9.85 22.19
C LYS A 62 -19.66 -9.56 21.34
N ILE A 63 -19.74 -8.53 20.53
CA ILE A 63 -18.59 -8.03 19.78
C ILE A 63 -18.20 -6.68 20.39
N ASP A 64 -17.07 -6.67 21.07
CA ASP A 64 -16.55 -5.48 21.73
C ASP A 64 -15.02 -5.35 21.60
N GLU A 65 -14.40 -4.54 22.45
CA GLU A 65 -12.95 -4.31 22.36
C GLU A 65 -12.09 -5.51 22.75
N GLU A 66 -12.67 -6.48 23.47
CA GLU A 66 -11.98 -7.71 23.87
C GLU A 66 -11.82 -8.70 22.69
N ASP A 67 -12.59 -8.51 21.60
CA ASP A 67 -12.51 -9.31 20.37
C ASP A 67 -11.51 -8.76 19.34
N LEU A 68 -10.81 -7.68 19.67
CA LEU A 68 -9.81 -7.13 18.79
C LEU A 68 -8.55 -8.01 18.78
N VAL A 69 -8.06 -8.30 17.60
CA VAL A 69 -6.87 -9.14 17.41
C VAL A 69 -5.76 -8.40 16.68
N ALA A 70 -4.52 -8.74 17.01
CA ALA A 70 -3.36 -8.35 16.23
C ALA A 70 -3.30 -9.21 14.95
N TYR A 71 -3.85 -8.69 13.85
CA TYR A 71 -4.17 -9.47 12.65
C TYR A 71 -2.98 -9.69 11.72
N LYS A 72 -2.40 -8.61 11.20
CA LYS A 72 -1.29 -8.61 10.24
C LYS A 72 -0.36 -7.44 10.57
N LYS A 73 0.80 -7.35 9.91
CA LYS A 73 1.77 -6.28 10.11
C LYS A 73 1.96 -5.44 8.84
N SER A 74 2.33 -4.18 9.01
CA SER A 74 2.64 -3.28 7.89
C SER A 74 4.03 -3.52 7.30
N ALA A 75 4.97 -4.02 8.10
CA ALA A 75 6.34 -4.28 7.66
C ALA A 75 6.42 -5.51 6.75
N PRO A 76 7.22 -5.49 5.68
CA PRO A 76 7.43 -6.64 4.82
C PRO A 76 8.23 -7.75 5.53
N ASP A 77 8.03 -8.99 5.08
CA ASP A 77 8.87 -10.12 5.47
C ASP A 77 10.16 -10.15 4.67
N VAL A 78 10.07 -9.79 3.38
CA VAL A 78 11.21 -9.78 2.45
C VAL A 78 11.20 -8.51 1.63
N PHE A 79 12.36 -7.90 1.51
CA PHE A 79 12.62 -6.78 0.62
C PHE A 79 13.76 -7.15 -0.34
N MET A 80 13.54 -6.96 -1.64
CA MET A 80 14.51 -7.30 -2.68
C MET A 80 14.69 -6.15 -3.66
N GLY A 81 15.91 -6.04 -4.19
CA GLY A 81 16.25 -5.12 -5.29
C GLY A 81 17.06 -5.83 -6.37
N LEU A 82 16.79 -5.49 -7.62
CA LEU A 82 17.55 -5.94 -8.78
C LEU A 82 17.84 -4.74 -9.66
N THR A 83 19.12 -4.45 -9.86
CA THR A 83 19.58 -3.46 -10.84
C THR A 83 20.42 -4.16 -11.89
N SER A 84 20.17 -3.87 -13.15
CA SER A 84 20.91 -4.43 -14.27
C SER A 84 21.30 -3.35 -15.26
N GLN A 85 22.50 -3.51 -15.82
CA GLN A 85 22.99 -2.68 -16.92
C GLN A 85 23.57 -3.62 -17.99
N LEU A 86 23.04 -3.54 -19.18
CA LEU A 86 23.40 -4.35 -20.34
C LEU A 86 23.91 -3.44 -21.44
N SER A 87 25.02 -3.82 -22.07
CA SER A 87 25.58 -3.09 -23.20
C SER A 87 25.84 -4.06 -24.35
N TYR A 88 25.37 -3.69 -25.52
CA TYR A 88 25.61 -4.45 -26.74
C TYR A 88 25.93 -3.51 -27.90
N LYS A 89 27.17 -3.54 -28.39
CA LYS A 89 27.66 -2.61 -29.42
C LYS A 89 27.43 -1.14 -28.97
N ASN A 90 26.56 -0.43 -29.67
CA ASN A 90 26.22 0.97 -29.40
C ASN A 90 24.97 1.13 -28.54
N TRP A 91 24.30 0.06 -28.17
CA TRP A 91 23.11 0.06 -27.32
C TRP A 91 23.46 -0.15 -25.86
N ASP A 92 22.80 0.59 -25.00
CA ASP A 92 22.80 0.36 -23.57
C ASP A 92 21.36 0.32 -23.03
N LEU A 93 21.10 -0.66 -22.17
CA LEU A 93 19.84 -0.83 -21.46
C LEU A 93 20.14 -0.92 -19.97
N SER A 94 19.47 -0.12 -19.18
CA SER A 94 19.52 -0.22 -17.72
C SER A 94 18.12 -0.25 -17.13
N PHE A 95 17.94 -1.01 -16.06
CA PHE A 95 16.69 -1.01 -15.32
C PHE A 95 16.92 -1.31 -13.84
N ALA A 96 15.99 -0.84 -13.00
CA ALA A 96 15.93 -1.14 -11.59
C ALA A 96 14.55 -1.65 -11.22
N LEU A 97 14.52 -2.80 -10.54
CA LEU A 97 13.34 -3.44 -9.98
C LEU A 97 13.49 -3.55 -8.47
N ARG A 98 12.40 -3.44 -7.76
CA ARG A 98 12.32 -3.77 -6.34
C ARG A 98 11.02 -4.49 -6.01
N ALA A 99 11.08 -5.30 -4.97
CA ALA A 99 9.94 -6.04 -4.47
C ALA A 99 9.85 -5.90 -2.95
N SER A 100 8.63 -5.81 -2.47
CA SER A 100 8.27 -5.87 -1.05
C SER A 100 7.22 -6.96 -0.90
N ILE A 101 7.47 -7.94 -0.03
CA ILE A 101 6.64 -9.13 0.09
C ILE A 101 6.27 -9.34 1.56
N GLY A 102 5.01 -9.68 1.82
CA GLY A 102 4.49 -9.97 3.15
C GLY A 102 4.04 -8.75 3.94
N ASN A 103 4.08 -7.56 3.34
CA ASN A 103 3.51 -6.36 3.95
C ASN A 103 2.01 -6.25 3.69
N TYR A 104 1.30 -5.72 4.68
CA TYR A 104 -0.12 -5.42 4.59
C TYR A 104 -0.36 -3.93 4.80
N ALA A 105 -1.50 -3.46 4.35
CA ALA A 105 -1.94 -2.09 4.49
C ALA A 105 -3.41 -2.03 4.88
N TYR A 106 -3.74 -1.09 5.75
CA TYR A 106 -5.13 -0.76 6.02
C TYR A 106 -5.61 0.30 5.04
N ASN A 107 -6.59 -0.06 4.21
CA ASN A 107 -7.18 0.83 3.22
C ASN A 107 -8.23 1.73 3.88
N ASN A 108 -7.76 2.85 4.47
CA ASN A 108 -8.62 3.81 5.14
C ASN A 108 -9.51 4.59 4.16
N VAL A 109 -9.08 4.72 2.91
CA VAL A 109 -9.92 5.33 1.85
C VAL A 109 -11.14 4.48 1.60
N GLN A 110 -10.96 3.15 1.51
CA GLN A 110 -12.07 2.22 1.32
C GLN A 110 -12.98 2.19 2.55
N SER A 111 -12.44 2.09 3.77
CA SER A 111 -13.23 2.06 4.99
C SER A 111 -14.11 3.29 5.18
N ASN A 112 -13.64 4.46 4.75
CA ASN A 112 -14.38 5.72 4.83
C ASN A 112 -15.41 5.95 3.70
N ARG A 113 -15.30 5.23 2.58
CA ARG A 113 -16.11 5.53 1.39
C ARG A 113 -16.95 4.36 0.89
N GLU A 114 -16.88 3.21 1.52
CA GLU A 114 -17.58 2.01 1.05
C GLU A 114 -19.03 1.92 1.57
N ALA A 115 -19.29 2.39 2.79
CA ALA A 115 -20.64 2.35 3.36
C ALA A 115 -21.58 3.40 2.76
N TRP A 116 -22.87 3.04 2.63
CA TRP A 116 -23.97 3.94 2.20
C TRP A 116 -24.50 4.78 3.36
N ASP A 117 -23.66 5.15 4.29
CA ASP A 117 -24.03 6.03 5.38
C ASP A 117 -24.34 7.44 4.87
N GLY A 118 -25.51 7.94 5.20
CA GLY A 118 -25.99 9.26 4.79
C GLY A 118 -25.05 10.40 5.22
N SER A 119 -24.42 10.29 6.38
CA SER A 119 -23.46 11.28 6.89
C SER A 119 -22.19 11.37 6.03
N GLN A 120 -21.84 10.30 5.34
CA GLN A 120 -20.68 10.21 4.45
C GLN A 120 -21.02 10.43 2.97
N MET A 121 -22.31 10.48 2.62
CA MET A 121 -22.75 10.65 1.22
C MET A 121 -22.61 12.07 0.72
N TYR A 122 -22.68 13.05 1.60
CA TYR A 122 -22.62 14.46 1.24
C TYR A 122 -21.34 15.10 1.79
N ASP A 123 -20.82 16.09 1.09
CA ASP A 123 -19.79 16.97 1.63
C ASP A 123 -20.41 18.07 2.51
N GLN A 124 -19.56 18.93 3.07
CA GLN A 124 -20.01 20.05 3.90
C GLN A 124 -20.87 21.08 3.14
N THR A 125 -20.80 21.07 1.81
CA THR A 125 -21.54 21.97 0.93
C THR A 125 -22.83 21.34 0.40
N GLY A 126 -23.12 20.08 0.76
CA GLY A 126 -24.33 19.35 0.37
C GLY A 126 -24.24 18.64 -0.97
N PHE A 127 -23.06 18.63 -1.63
CA PHE A 127 -22.87 17.86 -2.87
C PHE A 127 -22.55 16.40 -2.57
N LEU A 128 -23.05 15.50 -3.44
CA LEU A 128 -22.76 14.08 -3.36
C LEU A 128 -21.26 13.79 -3.56
N LYS A 129 -20.68 13.03 -2.66
CA LYS A 129 -19.32 12.50 -2.80
C LYS A 129 -19.33 11.25 -3.68
N ASN A 130 -18.27 11.08 -4.47
CA ASN A 130 -18.03 9.84 -5.20
C ASN A 130 -17.86 8.67 -4.24
N ARG A 131 -18.49 7.54 -4.58
CA ARG A 131 -18.34 6.27 -3.88
C ARG A 131 -17.45 5.33 -4.64
N LEU A 132 -16.88 4.37 -3.91
CA LEU A 132 -16.10 3.30 -4.51
C LEU A 132 -17.04 2.31 -5.22
N THR A 133 -16.57 1.72 -6.31
CA THR A 133 -17.31 0.66 -7.00
C THR A 133 -17.51 -0.59 -6.14
N SER A 134 -16.61 -0.83 -5.17
CA SER A 134 -16.76 -1.91 -4.18
C SER A 134 -18.00 -1.76 -3.30
N ALA A 135 -18.45 -0.53 -3.03
CA ALA A 135 -19.67 -0.25 -2.26
C ALA A 135 -20.93 -0.91 -2.83
N TRP A 136 -20.98 -1.13 -4.15
CA TRP A 136 -22.07 -1.85 -4.81
C TRP A 136 -22.04 -3.36 -4.54
N LYS A 137 -20.86 -3.90 -4.23
CA LYS A 137 -20.69 -5.34 -3.94
C LYS A 137 -21.01 -5.63 -2.48
N THR A 138 -20.41 -4.85 -1.57
CA THR A 138 -20.58 -5.01 -0.12
C THR A 138 -21.93 -4.54 0.36
N ASN A 139 -22.48 -3.47 -0.24
CA ASN A 139 -23.75 -2.84 0.11
C ASN A 139 -23.88 -2.51 1.61
N PHE A 140 -22.78 -2.19 2.28
CA PHE A 140 -22.76 -1.80 3.69
C PHE A 140 -23.58 -0.54 3.93
N LYS A 141 -24.41 -0.55 4.96
CA LYS A 141 -25.22 0.61 5.38
C LYS A 141 -24.45 1.51 6.35
N THR A 142 -23.58 0.89 7.15
CA THR A 142 -22.80 1.57 8.20
C THR A 142 -21.30 1.34 7.97
N GLY A 143 -20.47 2.27 8.47
CA GLY A 143 -19.03 2.16 8.38
C GLY A 143 -18.49 0.99 9.22
N GLN A 144 -17.65 0.15 8.62
CA GLN A 144 -17.03 -1.02 9.26
C GLN A 144 -15.57 -0.73 9.62
N TYR A 145 -15.32 0.38 10.29
CA TYR A 145 -13.99 1.03 10.41
C TYR A 145 -12.88 0.17 11.02
N ARG A 146 -13.19 -0.79 11.88
CA ARG A 146 -12.17 -1.64 12.55
C ARG A 146 -12.17 -3.07 12.02
N SER A 147 -12.67 -3.28 10.79
CA SER A 147 -12.73 -4.60 10.17
C SER A 147 -11.40 -5.00 9.56
N SER A 148 -11.00 -6.27 9.74
CA SER A 148 -9.86 -6.88 9.03
C SER A 148 -10.06 -6.94 7.52
N TYR A 149 -11.28 -6.75 7.02
CA TYR A 149 -11.60 -6.65 5.60
C TYR A 149 -10.80 -5.55 4.88
N TYR A 150 -10.52 -4.45 5.58
CA TYR A 150 -9.73 -3.34 5.03
C TYR A 150 -8.22 -3.53 5.17
N VAL A 151 -7.76 -4.59 5.85
CA VAL A 151 -6.35 -4.95 5.92
C VAL A 151 -5.99 -5.82 4.71
N GLN A 152 -5.45 -5.20 3.70
CA GLN A 152 -5.18 -5.80 2.39
C GLN A 152 -3.70 -6.14 2.22
N ASN A 153 -3.41 -7.16 1.41
CA ASN A 153 -2.04 -7.50 1.05
C ASN A 153 -1.47 -6.42 0.12
N ALA A 154 -0.46 -5.70 0.60
CA ALA A 154 0.21 -4.63 -0.11
C ALA A 154 1.58 -5.06 -0.68
N SER A 155 1.82 -6.36 -0.82
CA SER A 155 3.01 -6.86 -1.50
C SER A 155 3.03 -6.38 -2.95
N PHE A 156 4.22 -6.01 -3.42
CA PHE A 156 4.37 -5.50 -4.78
C PHE A 156 5.73 -5.84 -5.41
N VAL A 157 5.75 -5.82 -6.72
CA VAL A 157 6.95 -5.71 -7.54
C VAL A 157 6.83 -4.44 -8.38
N ARG A 158 7.81 -3.55 -8.28
CA ARG A 158 7.84 -2.27 -8.99
C ARG A 158 9.08 -2.17 -9.84
N MET A 159 8.93 -1.65 -11.05
CA MET A 159 10.04 -1.14 -11.83
C MET A 159 10.19 0.36 -11.55
N ASP A 160 11.32 0.75 -10.95
CA ASP A 160 11.57 2.16 -10.62
C ASP A 160 11.95 2.97 -11.85
N ASN A 161 12.80 2.39 -12.70
CA ASN A 161 13.17 3.00 -13.97
C ASN A 161 13.61 1.95 -14.99
N ILE A 162 13.52 2.34 -16.25
CA ILE A 162 14.14 1.67 -17.39
C ILE A 162 14.66 2.73 -18.34
N SER A 163 15.91 2.57 -18.80
CA SER A 163 16.55 3.48 -19.74
C SER A 163 17.17 2.69 -20.90
N LEU A 164 16.87 3.13 -22.11
CA LEU A 164 17.46 2.60 -23.34
C LEU A 164 18.21 3.72 -24.04
N GLY A 165 19.49 3.53 -24.27
CA GLY A 165 20.37 4.49 -24.94
C GLY A 165 21.01 3.91 -26.21
N TYR A 166 21.34 4.79 -27.12
CA TYR A 166 22.15 4.50 -28.30
C TYR A 166 23.27 5.54 -28.46
N THR A 167 24.50 5.08 -28.60
CA THR A 167 25.68 5.92 -28.76
C THR A 167 26.11 5.95 -30.22
N PHE A 168 26.08 7.12 -30.83
CA PHE A 168 26.66 7.41 -32.13
C PHE A 168 28.14 7.74 -31.96
N ASN A 169 28.99 6.84 -32.38
CA ASN A 169 30.45 7.06 -32.41
C ASN A 169 30.84 7.79 -33.69
N LYS A 170 31.80 8.70 -33.65
CA LYS A 170 32.34 9.42 -34.80
C LYS A 170 31.35 10.32 -35.53
N LEU A 171 30.66 11.20 -34.77
CA LEU A 171 29.56 12.01 -35.30
C LEU A 171 30.06 13.07 -36.31
N PHE A 172 31.16 13.77 -36.03
CA PHE A 172 31.78 14.80 -36.91
C PHE A 172 33.27 14.56 -37.11
N ASN A 173 33.94 14.04 -36.08
CA ASN A 173 35.35 13.65 -36.10
C ASN A 173 35.50 12.40 -35.21
N ASP A 174 36.61 11.66 -35.37
CA ASP A 174 36.88 10.42 -34.62
C ASP A 174 36.88 10.57 -33.08
N LYS A 175 36.86 11.82 -32.58
CA LYS A 175 36.87 12.14 -31.12
C LYS A 175 35.52 12.51 -30.55
N GLN A 176 34.49 12.66 -31.39
CA GLN A 176 33.17 13.15 -30.94
C GLN A 176 32.14 12.02 -30.92
N SER A 177 31.35 11.95 -29.88
CA SER A 177 30.26 11.00 -29.75
C SER A 177 29.00 11.66 -29.21
N ALA A 178 27.84 11.13 -29.58
CA ALA A 178 26.54 11.54 -29.06
C ALA A 178 25.77 10.32 -28.59
N ARG A 179 25.24 10.39 -27.39
CA ARG A 179 24.32 9.36 -26.86
C ARG A 179 22.93 9.94 -26.74
N VAL A 180 21.97 9.33 -27.44
CA VAL A 180 20.54 9.61 -27.29
C VAL A 180 19.94 8.52 -26.41
N TYR A 181 19.11 8.90 -25.44
CA TYR A 181 18.48 7.92 -24.58
C TYR A 181 17.04 8.30 -24.21
N VAL A 182 16.24 7.29 -23.98
CA VAL A 182 14.88 7.40 -23.43
C VAL A 182 14.86 6.70 -22.09
N THR A 183 14.32 7.39 -21.07
CA THR A 183 14.10 6.82 -19.74
C THR A 183 12.65 6.93 -19.35
N VAL A 184 12.11 5.85 -18.80
CA VAL A 184 10.77 5.83 -18.19
C VAL A 184 10.93 5.56 -16.70
N GLN A 185 10.40 6.45 -15.87
CA GLN A 185 10.30 6.25 -14.42
C GLN A 185 8.93 5.71 -14.06
N ASN A 186 8.88 4.82 -13.07
CA ASN A 186 7.68 4.13 -12.60
C ASN A 186 6.85 3.50 -13.74
N PRO A 187 7.44 2.70 -14.67
CA PRO A 187 6.69 2.17 -15.82
C PRO A 187 5.52 1.30 -15.38
N PHE A 188 5.71 0.47 -14.33
CA PHE A 188 4.65 -0.36 -13.78
C PHE A 188 4.88 -0.75 -12.31
N VAL A 189 3.78 -1.12 -11.67
CA VAL A 189 3.73 -1.83 -10.39
C VAL A 189 2.78 -3.02 -10.52
N ILE A 190 3.17 -4.15 -9.97
CA ILE A 190 2.36 -5.38 -9.90
C ILE A 190 2.02 -5.59 -8.42
N THR A 191 0.75 -5.59 -8.08
CA THR A 191 0.27 -5.73 -6.71
C THR A 191 -1.15 -6.31 -6.70
N LYS A 192 -1.58 -6.82 -5.53
CA LYS A 192 -2.98 -7.19 -5.24
C LYS A 192 -3.72 -6.14 -4.41
N TYR A 193 -3.04 -5.05 -4.06
CA TYR A 193 -3.63 -3.98 -3.28
C TYR A 193 -4.62 -3.17 -4.12
N ASP A 194 -5.82 -2.92 -3.60
CA ASP A 194 -6.91 -2.22 -4.29
C ASP A 194 -6.81 -0.69 -4.21
N GLY A 195 -5.87 -0.15 -3.41
CA GLY A 195 -5.61 1.29 -3.33
C GLY A 195 -4.77 1.82 -4.49
N LEU A 196 -4.49 3.12 -4.48
CA LEU A 196 -3.77 3.82 -5.56
C LEU A 196 -2.29 3.43 -5.65
N ASP A 197 -1.63 3.18 -4.54
CA ASP A 197 -0.23 2.75 -4.49
C ASP A 197 -0.01 1.82 -3.28
N PRO A 198 0.58 0.62 -3.48
CA PRO A 198 0.85 -0.32 -2.38
C PRO A 198 1.99 0.12 -1.46
N GLU A 199 2.81 1.08 -1.87
CA GLU A 199 3.95 1.56 -1.13
C GLU A 199 3.55 2.68 -0.17
N ILE A 200 2.93 2.26 0.92
CA ILE A 200 2.45 3.14 1.98
C ILE A 200 3.58 3.39 2.97
N SER A 201 3.95 4.65 3.15
CA SER A 201 4.97 5.05 4.12
C SER A 201 4.42 5.10 5.55
N GLY A 202 5.30 4.92 6.54
CA GLY A 202 4.94 5.06 7.96
C GLY A 202 4.22 3.86 8.53
N SER A 203 3.01 4.06 9.04
CA SER A 203 2.25 3.05 9.78
C SER A 203 1.62 1.96 8.92
N GLY A 204 1.59 2.11 7.59
CA GLY A 204 0.87 1.18 6.71
C GLY A 204 -0.62 1.50 6.55
N VAL A 205 -1.04 2.70 6.93
CA VAL A 205 -2.41 3.18 6.74
C VAL A 205 -2.49 4.06 5.50
N ASP A 206 -3.34 3.67 4.55
CA ASP A 206 -3.58 4.44 3.33
C ASP A 206 -4.65 5.51 3.57
N ASN A 207 -4.21 6.74 3.79
CA ASN A 207 -5.06 7.93 3.95
C ASN A 207 -5.22 8.71 2.63
N ASN A 208 -5.30 8.03 1.49
CA ASN A 208 -5.38 8.63 0.16
C ASN A 208 -4.02 9.14 -0.35
N ILE A 209 -3.08 8.23 -0.47
CA ILE A 209 -1.73 8.51 -0.98
C ILE A 209 -1.82 8.97 -2.44
N TYR A 210 -1.06 10.01 -2.77
CA TYR A 210 -0.92 10.41 -4.16
C TYR A 210 -0.10 9.38 -4.93
N PRO A 211 -0.63 8.78 -6.03
CA PRO A 211 0.09 7.76 -6.78
C PRO A 211 1.31 8.35 -7.47
N ARG A 212 2.37 7.57 -7.58
CA ARG A 212 3.60 7.98 -8.27
C ARG A 212 3.34 8.10 -9.77
N PRO A 213 3.62 9.25 -10.41
CA PRO A 213 3.41 9.43 -11.83
C PRO A 213 4.42 8.61 -12.65
N ARG A 214 4.01 8.21 -13.85
CA ARG A 214 4.95 7.76 -14.88
C ARG A 214 5.59 8.98 -15.51
N VAL A 215 6.91 8.99 -15.61
CA VAL A 215 7.66 10.09 -16.22
C VAL A 215 8.44 9.55 -17.39
N PHE A 216 8.28 10.18 -18.56
CA PHE A 216 9.02 9.87 -19.78
C PHE A 216 10.03 10.98 -20.03
N MET A 217 11.28 10.60 -20.22
CA MET A 217 12.39 11.53 -20.46
C MET A 217 13.13 11.12 -21.72
N LEU A 218 13.45 12.12 -22.54
CA LEU A 218 14.39 12.01 -23.66
C LEU A 218 15.63 12.84 -23.32
N GLY A 219 16.78 12.25 -23.47
CA GLY A 219 18.05 12.94 -23.19
C GLY A 219 19.08 12.77 -24.31
N LEU A 220 19.97 13.75 -24.37
CA LEU A 220 21.10 13.82 -25.29
C LEU A 220 22.38 14.15 -24.52
N ASN A 221 23.38 13.29 -24.60
CA ASN A 221 24.73 13.55 -24.09
C ASN A 221 25.69 13.71 -25.26
N LEU A 222 26.42 14.80 -25.29
CA LEU A 222 27.43 15.10 -26.31
C LEU A 222 28.81 15.11 -25.65
N ASN A 223 29.75 14.36 -26.26
CA ASN A 223 31.16 14.36 -25.87
C ASN A 223 31.97 14.92 -27.03
N PHE A 224 32.80 15.95 -26.72
CA PHE A 224 33.63 16.68 -27.66
C PHE A 224 35.10 16.35 -27.47
#